data_3e7509ae1f2724ae61543e8cc92d19c8
#
_entry.id   3e7509ae1f2724ae61543e8cc92d19c8
#
_cell.length_a   1.000
_cell.length_b   1.000
_cell.length_c   1.000
_cell.angle_alpha   90.00
_cell.angle_beta   90.00
_cell.angle_gamma   90.00
#
_symmetry.space_group_name_H-M   'P 1'
#
loop_
_entity.id
_entity.type
_entity.pdbx_description
1 polymer ?
#
loop_
_entity_poly.entity_id
_entity_poly.type
_entity_poly.pdbx_seq_one_letter_code
_entity_poly.pdbx_strand_id
1 'polypeptide(L)'
;MPVKSFIQPDSMLCGATCLRIICNLYGKDYSVKYIDSLCSAGKDGVSLLAIADTAERLGFKTYAGKINAQRLRENKRPCILHWSQQHFVVLYKIKKDKYYICDPAKGKTVYDEIEFFKHWLNIGDGVSARGIALFLEPTNAFGTVEDQFRQRRSFRFLAGYLKRYRKYFIHIILGLVLGCVLQLIMPFLTQAIVD
;
A
#
# COMPACT_ATOMS: atom_id res chain seq x y z
N MET A 1 14.99 5.08 -8.50
CA MET A 1 14.68 4.04 -7.51
C MET A 1 13.54 3.16 -8.03
N PRO A 2 13.52 1.86 -7.77
CA PRO A 2 12.39 1.03 -8.15
C PRO A 2 11.18 1.42 -7.31
N VAL A 3 10.07 1.76 -7.97
CA VAL A 3 8.79 2.05 -7.30
C VAL A 3 8.30 0.76 -6.64
N LYS A 4 8.02 0.78 -5.33
CA LYS A 4 7.32 -0.33 -4.68
C LYS A 4 5.83 -0.21 -4.99
N SER A 5 5.25 -1.31 -5.45
CA SER A 5 3.81 -1.43 -5.61
C SER A 5 3.21 -1.88 -4.28
N PHE A 6 2.18 -1.18 -3.84
CA PHE A 6 1.38 -1.57 -2.68
C PHE A 6 -0.04 -1.80 -3.17
N ILE A 7 -0.60 -2.96 -2.84
CA ILE A 7 -1.98 -3.29 -3.15
C ILE A 7 -2.86 -2.87 -1.98
N GLN A 8 -3.97 -2.22 -2.30
CA GLN A 8 -4.93 -1.79 -1.29
C GLN A 8 -5.64 -3.01 -0.68
N PRO A 9 -5.82 -3.05 0.64
CA PRO A 9 -6.59 -4.12 1.29
C PRO A 9 -8.10 -4.01 1.03
N ASP A 10 -8.59 -2.79 0.77
CA ASP A 10 -9.99 -2.46 0.56
C ASP A 10 -10.11 -1.36 -0.51
N SER A 11 -11.21 -1.34 -1.26
CA SER A 11 -11.52 -0.36 -2.30
C SER A 11 -11.55 1.08 -1.78
N MET A 12 -11.92 1.28 -0.52
CA MET A 12 -11.98 2.60 0.14
C MET A 12 -10.59 3.20 0.42
N LEU A 13 -9.53 2.37 0.40
CA LEU A 13 -8.16 2.76 0.75
C LEU A 13 -7.30 3.18 -0.45
N CYS A 14 -7.90 3.40 -1.63
CA CYS A 14 -7.15 3.76 -2.84
C CYS A 14 -6.34 5.06 -2.65
N GLY A 15 -6.93 6.11 -2.08
CA GLY A 15 -6.26 7.39 -1.81
C GLY A 15 -5.12 7.27 -0.80
N ALA A 16 -5.36 6.60 0.33
CA ALA A 16 -4.33 6.37 1.33
C ALA A 16 -3.17 5.51 0.79
N THR A 17 -3.48 4.52 -0.06
CA THR A 17 -2.46 3.68 -0.70
C THR A 17 -1.66 4.46 -1.74
N CYS A 18 -2.30 5.34 -2.53
CA CYS A 18 -1.61 6.26 -3.45
C CYS A 18 -0.63 7.15 -2.70
N LEU A 19 -1.07 7.75 -1.58
CA LEU A 19 -0.20 8.60 -0.77
C LEU A 19 0.97 7.81 -0.16
N ARG A 20 0.76 6.57 0.27
CA ARG A 20 1.84 5.66 0.69
C ARG A 20 2.86 5.42 -0.42
N ILE A 21 2.40 5.18 -1.65
CA ILE A 21 3.27 4.98 -2.81
C ILE A 21 4.14 6.23 -3.03
N ILE A 22 3.54 7.42 -2.99
CA ILE A 22 4.27 8.69 -3.12
C ILE A 22 5.30 8.84 -1.98
N CYS A 23 4.92 8.64 -0.72
CA CYS A 23 5.85 8.71 0.41
C CYS A 23 7.03 7.75 0.23
N ASN A 24 6.77 6.52 -0.26
CA ASN A 24 7.83 5.55 -0.51
C ASN A 24 8.77 5.97 -1.65
N LEU A 25 8.27 6.63 -2.69
CA LEU A 25 9.09 7.21 -3.76
C LEU A 25 10.06 8.27 -3.23
N TYR A 26 9.67 9.01 -2.19
CA TYR A 26 10.51 10.00 -1.51
C TYR A 26 11.28 9.44 -0.30
N GLY A 27 11.34 8.09 -0.16
CA GLY A 27 12.19 7.41 0.82
C GLY A 27 11.58 7.19 2.20
N LYS A 28 10.29 7.46 2.40
CA LYS A 28 9.58 7.20 3.66
C LYS A 28 8.50 6.13 3.46
N ASP A 29 8.43 5.17 4.35
CA ASP A 29 7.43 4.11 4.32
C ASP A 29 6.49 4.25 5.52
N TYR A 30 5.31 4.75 5.28
CA TYR A 30 4.21 4.81 6.26
C TYR A 30 3.26 3.63 6.05
N SER A 31 2.63 3.16 7.12
CA SER A 31 1.58 2.14 7.02
C SER A 31 0.30 2.75 6.40
N VAL A 32 -0.43 1.96 5.62
CA VAL A 32 -1.72 2.43 5.05
C VAL A 32 -2.68 2.82 6.17
N LYS A 33 -2.70 2.06 7.27
CA LYS A 33 -3.54 2.35 8.44
C LYS A 33 -3.23 3.71 9.07
N TYR A 34 -1.97 4.10 9.11
CA TYR A 34 -1.57 5.41 9.62
C TYR A 34 -2.06 6.52 8.70
N ILE A 35 -1.80 6.41 7.40
CA ILE A 35 -2.27 7.40 6.44
C ILE A 35 -3.79 7.50 6.44
N ASP A 36 -4.49 6.37 6.49
CA ASP A 36 -5.94 6.30 6.55
C ASP A 36 -6.51 6.99 7.81
N SER A 37 -5.86 6.78 8.97
CA SER A 37 -6.25 7.45 10.22
C SER A 37 -6.10 8.98 10.19
N LEU A 38 -5.22 9.49 9.31
CA LEU A 38 -5.06 10.92 9.07
C LEU A 38 -6.04 11.45 8.01
N CYS A 39 -6.48 10.56 7.10
CA CYS A 39 -7.52 10.87 6.12
C CYS A 39 -8.88 10.85 6.82
N SER A 40 -9.54 11.99 6.88
CA SER A 40 -10.95 12.04 7.30
C SER A 40 -11.81 11.40 6.21
N ALA A 41 -11.90 10.07 6.20
CA ALA A 41 -12.71 9.34 5.22
C ALA A 41 -14.20 9.59 5.49
N GLY A 42 -14.92 10.10 4.48
CA GLY A 42 -16.37 10.10 4.46
C GLY A 42 -16.94 8.71 4.17
N LYS A 43 -18.27 8.56 4.22
CA LYS A 43 -18.95 7.29 3.91
C LYS A 43 -18.72 6.81 2.46
N ASP A 44 -18.36 7.73 1.56
CA ASP A 44 -18.19 7.47 0.12
C ASP A 44 -16.72 7.35 -0.32
N GLY A 45 -15.79 7.15 0.63
CA GLY A 45 -14.36 7.08 0.37
C GLY A 45 -13.61 8.38 0.67
N VAL A 46 -12.36 8.44 0.26
CA VAL A 46 -11.48 9.59 0.50
C VAL A 46 -11.57 10.57 -0.66
N SER A 47 -11.88 11.83 -0.37
CA SER A 47 -11.87 12.90 -1.38
C SER A 47 -10.43 13.32 -1.73
N LEU A 48 -10.24 13.92 -2.92
CA LEU A 48 -8.94 14.47 -3.31
C LEU A 48 -8.43 15.53 -2.33
N LEU A 49 -9.35 16.32 -1.76
CA LEU A 49 -9.02 17.32 -0.73
C LEU A 49 -8.48 16.65 0.53
N ALA A 50 -9.14 15.60 1.01
CA ALA A 50 -8.67 14.86 2.20
C ALA A 50 -7.30 14.20 1.97
N ILE A 51 -7.00 13.75 0.73
CA ILE A 51 -5.66 13.26 0.35
C ILE A 51 -4.66 14.40 0.40
N ALA A 52 -5.00 15.59 -0.12
CA ALA A 52 -4.13 16.77 -0.10
C ALA A 52 -3.84 17.22 1.34
N ASP A 53 -4.86 17.38 2.17
CA ASP A 53 -4.71 17.78 3.58
C ASP A 53 -3.83 16.77 4.36
N THR A 54 -4.02 15.47 4.08
CA THR A 54 -3.19 14.44 4.70
C THR A 54 -1.75 14.50 4.23
N ALA A 55 -1.52 14.76 2.95
CA ALA A 55 -0.19 14.95 2.41
C ALA A 55 0.51 16.15 3.03
N GLU A 56 -0.20 17.25 3.27
CA GLU A 56 0.34 18.44 3.95
C GLU A 56 0.73 18.15 5.39
N ARG A 57 -0.08 17.38 6.12
CA ARG A 57 0.27 16.90 7.47
C ARG A 57 1.51 16.02 7.49
N LEU A 58 1.78 15.28 6.40
CA LEU A 58 2.99 14.48 6.24
C LEU A 58 4.21 15.29 5.79
N GLY A 59 4.04 16.60 5.56
CA GLY A 59 5.10 17.53 5.18
C GLY A 59 5.29 17.70 3.68
N PHE A 60 4.27 17.45 2.88
CA PHE A 60 4.26 17.83 1.46
C PHE A 60 3.62 19.21 1.29
N LYS A 61 3.99 19.89 0.22
CA LYS A 61 3.23 20.99 -0.36
C LYS A 61 2.42 20.43 -1.51
N THR A 62 1.13 20.75 -1.55
CA THR A 62 0.21 20.15 -2.50
C THR A 62 -0.36 21.16 -3.47
N TYR A 63 -0.63 20.71 -4.70
CA TYR A 63 -1.27 21.48 -5.76
C TYR A 63 -2.26 20.57 -6.49
N ALA A 64 -3.55 20.81 -6.29
CA ALA A 64 -4.61 20.08 -6.96
C ALA A 64 -5.25 20.93 -8.06
N GLY A 65 -5.59 20.33 -9.19
CA GLY A 65 -6.27 21.06 -10.25
C GLY A 65 -6.66 20.21 -11.44
N LYS A 66 -7.53 20.79 -12.27
CA LYS A 66 -7.83 20.26 -13.59
C LYS A 66 -6.79 20.78 -14.58
N ILE A 67 -6.05 19.87 -15.20
CA ILE A 67 -4.95 20.18 -16.12
C ILE A 67 -5.15 19.45 -17.45
N ASN A 68 -4.55 19.98 -18.51
CA ASN A 68 -4.51 19.37 -19.83
C ASN A 68 -3.32 18.37 -19.96
N ALA A 69 -3.31 17.60 -21.04
CA ALA A 69 -2.29 16.63 -21.35
C ALA A 69 -0.88 17.25 -21.44
N GLN A 70 -0.76 18.44 -22.03
CA GLN A 70 0.53 19.12 -22.17
C GLN A 70 1.13 19.45 -20.81
N ARG A 71 0.37 20.01 -19.90
CA ARG A 71 0.84 20.37 -18.56
C ARG A 71 1.21 19.15 -17.72
N LEU A 72 0.51 18.01 -17.93
CA LEU A 72 0.88 16.74 -17.30
C LEU A 72 2.22 16.22 -17.80
N ARG A 73 2.52 16.33 -19.11
CA ARG A 73 3.80 15.91 -19.70
C ARG A 73 4.98 16.78 -19.26
N GLU A 74 4.76 18.08 -19.06
CA GLU A 74 5.77 19.03 -18.57
C GLU A 74 6.18 18.70 -17.13
N ASN A 75 5.28 18.09 -16.36
CA ASN A 75 5.58 17.68 -15.00
C ASN A 75 6.33 16.34 -14.97
N LYS A 76 7.57 16.39 -14.51
CA LYS A 76 8.44 15.19 -14.38
C LYS A 76 8.32 14.49 -13.03
N ARG A 77 7.50 15.00 -12.11
CA ARG A 77 7.36 14.48 -10.75
C ARG A 77 6.20 13.53 -10.65
N PRO A 78 6.24 12.56 -9.72
CA PRO A 78 5.10 11.70 -9.44
C PRO A 78 3.89 12.51 -8.99
N CYS A 79 2.69 12.10 -9.42
CA CYS A 79 1.45 12.74 -9.03
C CYS A 79 0.33 11.70 -8.84
N ILE A 80 -0.69 12.07 -8.08
CA ILE A 80 -1.91 11.27 -7.92
C ILE A 80 -2.92 11.77 -8.94
N LEU A 81 -3.51 10.86 -9.69
CA LEU A 81 -4.52 11.14 -10.71
C LEU A 81 -5.88 10.59 -10.29
N HIS A 82 -6.92 11.35 -10.58
CA HIS A 82 -8.29 10.85 -10.47
C HIS A 82 -8.61 10.03 -11.73
N TRP A 83 -8.91 8.77 -11.53
CA TRP A 83 -8.98 7.76 -12.58
C TRP A 83 -10.38 7.22 -12.75
N SER A 84 -10.89 7.22 -13.96
CA SER A 84 -12.26 6.70 -14.27
C SER A 84 -13.33 7.20 -13.30
N GLN A 85 -13.22 8.45 -12.82
CA GLN A 85 -14.15 9.17 -11.95
C GLN A 85 -14.41 8.60 -10.54
N GLN A 86 -13.84 7.44 -10.19
CA GLN A 86 -14.10 6.76 -8.91
C GLN A 86 -12.87 6.21 -8.23
N HIS A 87 -11.69 6.36 -8.83
CA HIS A 87 -10.48 5.73 -8.35
C HIS A 87 -9.29 6.71 -8.35
N PHE A 88 -8.27 6.43 -7.55
CA PHE A 88 -7.02 7.17 -7.53
C PHE A 88 -5.86 6.26 -7.89
N VAL A 89 -4.97 6.76 -8.75
CA VAL A 89 -3.75 6.05 -9.16
C VAL A 89 -2.55 6.99 -9.10
N VAL A 90 -1.35 6.43 -9.05
CA VAL A 90 -0.10 7.20 -9.05
C VAL A 90 0.56 7.12 -10.41
N LEU A 91 0.69 8.24 -11.09
CA LEU A 91 1.57 8.38 -12.25
C LEU A 91 2.98 8.67 -11.75
N TYR A 92 3.93 7.77 -12.00
CA TYR A 92 5.30 7.93 -11.49
C TYR A 92 6.34 8.18 -12.58
N LYS A 93 5.99 7.97 -13.84
CA LYS A 93 6.90 8.19 -14.97
C LYS A 93 6.14 8.31 -16.29
N ILE A 94 6.64 9.18 -17.17
CA ILE A 94 6.25 9.24 -18.59
C ILE A 94 7.53 9.03 -19.40
N LYS A 95 7.52 8.12 -20.37
CA LYS A 95 8.66 7.87 -21.28
C LYS A 95 8.17 7.42 -22.64
N LYS A 96 8.54 8.14 -23.71
CA LYS A 96 8.21 7.79 -25.11
C LYS A 96 6.72 7.45 -25.25
N ASP A 97 5.85 8.39 -24.91
CA ASP A 97 4.36 8.27 -24.98
C ASP A 97 3.76 7.08 -24.21
N LYS A 98 4.56 6.49 -23.31
CA LYS A 98 4.10 5.48 -22.33
C LYS A 98 3.97 6.08 -20.95
N TYR A 99 2.83 5.84 -20.33
CA TYR A 99 2.45 6.33 -19.01
C TYR A 99 2.56 5.17 -18.01
N TYR A 100 3.47 5.31 -17.07
CA TYR A 100 3.75 4.29 -16.05
C TYR A 100 2.95 4.61 -14.81
N ILE A 101 2.01 3.77 -14.49
CA ILE A 101 1.07 3.94 -13.39
C ILE A 101 1.29 2.87 -12.34
N CYS A 102 1.16 3.26 -11.08
CA CYS A 102 1.01 2.35 -9.96
C CYS A 102 -0.43 2.45 -9.46
N ASP A 103 -1.22 1.45 -9.80
CA ASP A 103 -2.63 1.35 -9.43
C ASP A 103 -2.72 0.56 -8.11
N PRO A 104 -3.31 1.12 -7.05
CA PRO A 104 -3.52 0.39 -5.79
C PRO A 104 -4.33 -0.90 -5.93
N ALA A 105 -5.20 -1.02 -6.93
CA ALA A 105 -6.00 -2.21 -7.16
C ALA A 105 -5.30 -3.28 -8.02
N LYS A 106 -4.47 -2.85 -8.99
CA LYS A 106 -3.90 -3.74 -10.01
C LYS A 106 -2.37 -3.85 -9.94
N GLY A 107 -1.72 -2.95 -9.22
CA GLY A 107 -0.27 -2.87 -9.18
C GLY A 107 0.30 -1.98 -10.28
N LYS A 108 1.47 -2.33 -10.82
CA LYS A 108 2.14 -1.54 -11.86
C LYS A 108 1.57 -1.87 -13.23
N THR A 109 1.14 -0.84 -13.92
CA THR A 109 0.60 -0.92 -15.29
C THR A 109 1.27 0.13 -16.17
N VAL A 110 1.29 -0.13 -17.47
CA VAL A 110 1.83 0.79 -18.47
C VAL A 110 0.76 0.97 -19.53
N TYR A 111 0.38 2.19 -19.77
CA TYR A 111 -0.63 2.57 -20.76
C TYR A 111 0.04 3.30 -21.92
N ASP A 112 -0.50 3.12 -23.11
CA ASP A 112 -0.24 4.04 -24.21
C ASP A 112 -1.02 5.34 -24.02
N GLU A 113 -0.77 6.32 -24.88
CA GLU A 113 -1.37 7.63 -24.76
C GLU A 113 -2.89 7.62 -24.90
N ILE A 114 -3.40 6.85 -25.86
CA ILE A 114 -4.85 6.79 -26.17
C ILE A 114 -5.61 6.18 -24.99
N GLU A 115 -5.13 5.04 -24.53
CA GLU A 115 -5.74 4.32 -23.40
C GLU A 115 -5.63 5.12 -22.09
N PHE A 116 -4.49 5.75 -21.84
CA PHE A 116 -4.29 6.62 -20.68
C PHE A 116 -5.31 7.75 -20.64
N PHE A 117 -5.46 8.50 -21.73
CA PHE A 117 -6.37 9.63 -21.77
C PHE A 117 -7.83 9.22 -21.72
N LYS A 118 -8.20 8.06 -22.22
CA LYS A 118 -9.55 7.50 -22.08
C LYS A 118 -9.96 7.33 -20.61
N HIS A 119 -9.01 6.97 -19.75
CA HIS A 119 -9.29 6.78 -18.33
C HIS A 119 -9.11 8.04 -17.49
N TRP A 120 -8.21 8.94 -17.88
CA TRP A 120 -7.86 10.10 -17.08
C TRP A 120 -8.68 11.34 -17.40
N LEU A 121 -9.03 11.55 -18.68
CA LEU A 121 -9.77 12.73 -19.09
C LEU A 121 -11.27 12.54 -18.83
N ASN A 122 -11.91 13.56 -18.27
CA ASN A 122 -13.37 13.63 -18.22
C ASN A 122 -13.89 13.97 -19.61
N ILE A 123 -14.57 13.02 -20.24
CA ILE A 123 -15.25 13.19 -21.53
C ILE A 123 -16.51 13.99 -21.27
N GLY A 124 -16.43 15.31 -21.36
CA GLY A 124 -17.62 16.16 -21.14
C GLY A 124 -17.59 17.50 -21.88
N ASP A 125 -16.40 18.04 -22.15
CA ASP A 125 -16.28 19.40 -22.72
C ASP A 125 -15.37 19.38 -23.94
N GLY A 126 -15.98 19.36 -25.10
CA GLY A 126 -15.44 19.08 -26.46
C GLY A 126 -14.23 19.85 -26.94
N VAL A 127 -13.55 20.74 -26.35
CA VAL A 127 -12.37 21.43 -26.90
C VAL A 127 -11.18 21.49 -25.92
N SER A 128 -11.39 21.15 -24.65
CA SER A 128 -10.33 21.20 -23.63
C SER A 128 -10.47 20.03 -22.66
N ALA A 129 -10.29 18.81 -23.15
CA ALA A 129 -10.27 17.64 -22.28
C ALA A 129 -9.23 17.83 -21.15
N ARG A 130 -9.70 17.87 -19.91
CA ARG A 130 -8.89 18.08 -18.72
C ARG A 130 -9.08 16.92 -17.75
N GLY A 131 -8.00 16.48 -17.14
CA GLY A 131 -8.03 15.50 -16.05
C GLY A 131 -7.63 16.15 -14.73
N ILE A 132 -8.04 15.52 -13.63
CA ILE A 132 -7.71 15.97 -12.28
C ILE A 132 -6.38 15.32 -11.86
N ALA A 133 -5.46 16.14 -11.36
CA ALA A 133 -4.18 15.72 -10.82
C ALA A 133 -3.89 16.43 -9.51
N LEU A 134 -3.24 15.70 -8.58
CA LEU A 134 -2.68 16.21 -7.34
C LEU A 134 -1.16 16.04 -7.39
N PHE A 135 -0.45 17.14 -7.40
CA PHE A 135 1.00 17.20 -7.34
C PHE A 135 1.45 17.35 -5.90
N LEU A 136 2.54 16.67 -5.55
CA LEU A 136 3.09 16.66 -4.20
C LEU A 136 4.59 16.97 -4.26
N GLU A 137 5.00 17.97 -3.51
CA GLU A 137 6.39 18.37 -3.36
C GLU A 137 6.83 18.21 -1.91
N PRO A 138 7.84 17.37 -1.62
CA PRO A 138 8.31 17.20 -0.26
C PRO A 138 8.95 18.50 0.22
N THR A 139 8.60 18.91 1.44
CA THR A 139 9.23 20.03 2.15
C THR A 139 10.28 19.53 3.13
N ASN A 140 10.99 20.43 3.80
CA ASN A 140 11.94 20.09 4.86
C ASN A 140 11.26 19.36 6.06
N ALA A 141 9.95 19.51 6.22
CA ALA A 141 9.16 18.82 7.24
C ALA A 141 8.78 17.39 6.84
N PHE A 142 9.00 16.99 5.57
CA PHE A 142 8.67 15.64 5.12
C PHE A 142 9.51 14.58 5.85
N GLY A 143 8.83 13.64 6.46
CA GLY A 143 9.47 12.53 7.14
C GLY A 143 9.91 12.81 8.57
N THR A 144 9.56 13.96 9.15
CA THR A 144 9.71 14.24 10.59
C THR A 144 8.61 13.58 11.41
N VAL A 145 7.45 13.33 10.81
CA VAL A 145 6.31 12.68 11.45
C VAL A 145 6.56 11.18 11.56
N GLU A 146 6.42 10.63 12.76
CA GLU A 146 6.57 9.19 13.01
C GLU A 146 5.24 8.46 12.84
N ASP A 147 5.29 7.31 12.15
CA ASP A 147 4.15 6.40 11.99
C ASP A 147 3.91 5.65 13.31
N GLN A 148 2.88 6.05 14.05
CA GLN A 148 2.48 5.42 15.33
C GLN A 148 2.02 3.96 15.13
N PHE A 149 1.53 3.59 13.95
CA PHE A 149 1.09 2.23 13.61
C PHE A 149 2.20 1.38 13.01
N ARG A 150 3.37 1.94 12.76
CA ARG A 150 4.57 1.20 12.42
C ARG A 150 5.10 0.45 13.64
N GLN A 151 4.21 -0.24 14.33
CA GLN A 151 4.63 -1.24 15.29
C GLN A 151 5.54 -2.19 14.53
N ARG A 152 6.77 -2.19 14.98
CA ARG A 152 7.76 -3.20 14.60
C ARG A 152 7.01 -4.52 14.53
N ARG A 153 6.96 -5.15 13.35
CA ARG A 153 6.75 -6.58 13.21
C ARG A 153 7.90 -7.26 13.97
N SER A 154 7.91 -7.05 15.27
CA SER A 154 8.91 -7.60 16.13
C SER A 154 8.41 -8.99 16.48
N PHE A 155 9.18 -10.00 16.15
CA PHE A 155 9.04 -11.35 16.72
C PHE A 155 8.90 -11.32 18.26
N ARG A 156 9.28 -10.21 18.92
CA ARG A 156 9.04 -9.94 20.34
C ARG A 156 7.55 -9.96 20.72
N PHE A 157 6.65 -9.57 19.82
CA PHE A 157 5.20 -9.66 20.09
C PHE A 157 4.75 -11.13 20.11
N LEU A 158 5.23 -11.94 19.15
CA LEU A 158 5.00 -13.39 19.17
C LEU A 158 5.65 -14.05 20.41
N ALA A 159 6.86 -13.64 20.76
CA ALA A 159 7.55 -14.14 21.95
C ALA A 159 6.79 -13.82 23.25
N GLY A 160 6.13 -12.66 23.33
CA GLY A 160 5.26 -12.31 24.45
C GLY A 160 4.03 -13.23 24.56
N TYR A 161 3.41 -13.56 23.41
CA TYR A 161 2.31 -14.51 23.35
C TYR A 161 2.76 -15.94 23.70
N LEU A 162 3.90 -16.39 23.16
CA LEU A 162 4.49 -17.70 23.48
C LEU A 162 4.77 -17.83 24.97
N LYS A 163 5.30 -16.78 25.61
CA LYS A 163 5.60 -16.77 27.04
C LYS A 163 4.34 -16.94 27.91
N ARG A 164 3.24 -16.33 27.49
CA ARG A 164 1.94 -16.45 28.21
C ARG A 164 1.34 -17.83 28.10
N TYR A 165 1.55 -18.52 26.97
CA TYR A 165 1.01 -19.86 26.71
C TYR A 165 2.05 -20.98 26.86
N ARG A 166 3.20 -20.71 27.46
CA ARG A 166 4.31 -21.64 27.64
C ARG A 166 3.89 -23.02 28.21
N LYS A 167 2.97 -23.03 29.16
CA LYS A 167 2.46 -24.27 29.76
C LYS A 167 1.81 -25.18 28.71
N TYR A 168 0.99 -24.64 27.84
CA TYR A 168 0.31 -25.43 26.80
C TYR A 168 1.30 -25.95 25.75
N PHE A 169 2.29 -25.14 25.37
CA PHE A 169 3.35 -25.58 24.47
C PHE A 169 4.18 -26.71 25.05
N ILE A 170 4.49 -26.66 26.34
CA ILE A 170 5.21 -27.75 27.03
C ILE A 170 4.39 -29.04 27.01
N HIS A 171 3.08 -29.01 27.27
CA HIS A 171 2.22 -30.18 27.22
C HIS A 171 2.14 -30.78 25.82
N ILE A 172 2.04 -29.94 24.77
CA ILE A 172 2.02 -30.40 23.38
C ILE A 172 3.35 -31.09 23.02
N ILE A 173 4.49 -30.48 23.37
CA ILE A 173 5.81 -31.06 23.11
C ILE A 173 5.96 -32.39 23.88
N LEU A 174 5.56 -32.43 25.15
CA LEU A 174 5.63 -33.64 25.96
C LEU A 174 4.78 -34.77 25.37
N GLY A 175 3.55 -34.46 24.91
CA GLY A 175 2.68 -35.42 24.24
C GLY A 175 3.26 -35.96 22.94
N LEU A 176 3.91 -35.07 22.15
CA LEU A 176 4.54 -35.43 20.89
C LEU A 176 5.77 -36.32 21.12
N VAL A 177 6.61 -36.03 22.13
CA VAL A 177 7.78 -36.85 22.51
C VAL A 177 7.29 -38.22 23.02
N LEU A 178 6.27 -38.26 23.88
CA LEU A 178 5.72 -39.52 24.39
C LEU A 178 5.16 -40.37 23.24
N GLY A 179 4.43 -39.77 22.30
CA GLY A 179 3.94 -40.45 21.11
C GLY A 179 5.04 -41.03 20.24
N CYS A 180 6.14 -40.30 20.02
CA CYS A 180 7.31 -40.81 19.29
C CYS A 180 7.96 -41.98 20.01
N VAL A 181 8.10 -41.94 21.34
CA VAL A 181 8.67 -43.04 22.13
C VAL A 181 7.81 -44.28 22.04
N LEU A 182 6.48 -44.15 22.16
CA LEU A 182 5.54 -45.27 22.01
C LEU A 182 5.62 -45.89 20.61
N GLN A 183 5.72 -45.05 19.55
CA GLN A 183 5.87 -45.57 18.19
C GLN A 183 7.20 -46.34 17.98
N LEU A 184 8.26 -45.97 18.67
CA LEU A 184 9.55 -46.67 18.61
C LEU A 184 9.47 -48.01 19.36
N ILE A 185 8.71 -48.11 20.45
CA ILE A 185 8.57 -49.32 21.26
C ILE A 185 7.71 -50.36 20.55
N MET A 186 6.67 -49.97 19.81
CA MET A 186 5.74 -50.89 19.16
C MET A 186 6.39 -51.94 18.24
N PRO A 187 7.30 -51.61 17.33
CA PRO A 187 7.97 -52.61 16.49
C PRO A 187 8.81 -53.60 17.29
N PHE A 188 9.43 -53.18 18.38
CA PHE A 188 10.19 -54.09 19.27
C PHE A 188 9.27 -55.07 20.02
N LEU A 189 8.10 -54.60 20.45
CA LEU A 189 7.11 -55.47 21.07
C LEU A 189 6.51 -56.50 20.08
N THR A 190 6.24 -56.07 18.84
CA THR A 190 5.75 -57.02 17.81
C THR A 190 6.80 -58.05 17.43
N GLN A 191 8.05 -57.68 17.34
CA GLN A 191 9.15 -58.60 17.07
C GLN A 191 9.31 -59.64 18.23
N ALA A 192 9.24 -59.20 19.48
CA ALA A 192 9.36 -60.10 20.66
C ALA A 192 8.13 -61.06 20.83
N ILE A 193 7.01 -60.83 20.14
CA ILE A 193 5.84 -61.74 20.17
C ILE A 193 5.90 -62.76 19.02
N VAL A 194 6.63 -62.46 17.96
CA VAL A 194 6.75 -63.31 16.75
C VAL A 194 7.93 -64.29 16.84
N ASP A 195 8.95 -63.96 17.61
CA ASP A 195 10.06 -64.85 17.94
C ASP A 195 9.74 -65.72 19.18
#